data_47478144d1702e1f5b68c3fa2b5f2993
#
_entry.id   47478144d1702e1f5b68c3fa2b5f2993
#
_cell.length_a   1.000
_cell.length_b   1.000
_cell.length_c   1.000
_cell.angle_alpha   90.00
_cell.angle_beta   90.00
_cell.angle_gamma   90.00
#
_symmetry.space_group_name_H-M   'P 1'
#
loop_
_entity.id
_entity.type
_entity.pdbx_description
1 polymer ?
#
loop_
_entity_poly.entity_id
_entity_poly.type
_entity_poly.pdbx_seq_one_letter_code
_entity_poly.pdbx_strand_id
1 'polypeptide(L)' 'QGYTDFRVRLLDGCARLQFPADQLSRALAQHDEIVAALKPDYRAVLLDLEARHA' A
#
# COMPACT_ATOMS: atom_id res chain seq x y z
N GLN A 1 10.92 0.42 4.15
CA GLN A 1 10.19 -0.57 4.96
C GLN A 1 10.38 -2.02 4.46
N GLY A 2 11.23 -2.22 3.49
CA GLY A 2 11.59 -3.56 3.05
C GLY A 2 10.61 -4.24 2.10
N TYR A 3 9.68 -3.51 1.55
CA TYR A 3 8.77 -4.06 0.53
C TYR A 3 9.39 -3.92 -0.85
N THR A 4 9.15 -4.90 -1.71
CA THR A 4 9.60 -4.90 -3.10
C THR A 4 8.43 -5.20 -4.02
N ASP A 5 8.56 -4.78 -5.28
CA ASP A 5 7.56 -5.05 -6.33
C ASP A 5 6.14 -4.59 -5.99
N PHE A 6 6.02 -3.60 -5.14
CA PHE A 6 4.71 -3.02 -4.86
C PHE A 6 4.47 -1.81 -5.77
N ARG A 7 3.21 -1.43 -5.90
CA ARG A 7 2.83 -0.25 -6.67
C ARG A 7 2.06 0.73 -5.82
N VAL A 8 2.30 2.00 -6.08
CA VAL A 8 1.51 3.09 -5.51
C VAL A 8 0.86 3.82 -6.68
N ARG A 9 -0.45 3.93 -6.67
CA ARG A 9 -1.17 4.69 -7.68
C ARG A 9 -1.92 5.82 -7.04
N LEU A 10 -1.88 6.98 -7.70
CA LEU A 10 -2.65 8.12 -7.26
C LEU A 10 -4.06 8.01 -7.81
N LEU A 11 -5.05 8.04 -6.92
CA LEU A 11 -6.45 7.93 -7.27
C LEU A 11 -7.21 9.01 -6.52
N ASP A 12 -7.56 10.07 -7.24
CA ASP A 12 -8.35 11.16 -6.68
C ASP A 12 -7.74 11.71 -5.37
N GLY A 13 -6.42 11.90 -5.35
CA GLY A 13 -5.71 12.41 -4.18
C GLY A 13 -5.40 11.34 -3.13
N CYS A 14 -5.79 10.10 -3.38
CA CYS A 14 -5.54 8.99 -2.48
C CYS A 14 -4.41 8.12 -3.01
N ALA A 15 -3.67 7.48 -2.12
CA ALA A 15 -2.67 6.51 -2.49
C ALA A 15 -3.31 5.12 -2.47
N ARG A 16 -3.30 4.43 -3.61
CA ARG A 16 -3.74 3.04 -3.69
C ARG A 16 -2.51 2.15 -3.79
N LEU A 17 -2.34 1.29 -2.80
CA LEU A 17 -1.20 0.39 -2.72
C LEU A 17 -1.57 -0.98 -3.24
N GLN A 18 -0.66 -1.59 -3.98
CA GLN A 18 -0.83 -2.94 -4.48
C GLN A 18 0.46 -3.71 -4.23
N PHE A 19 0.36 -4.83 -3.51
CA PHE A 19 1.50 -5.64 -3.10
C PHE A 19 1.45 -7.03 -3.73
N PRO A 20 2.63 -7.66 -3.93
CA PRO A 20 2.66 -9.08 -4.28
C PRO A 20 2.03 -9.92 -3.17
N ALA A 21 1.57 -11.13 -3.52
CA ALA A 21 0.87 -12.00 -2.58
C ALA A 21 1.68 -12.29 -1.31
N ASP A 22 2.99 -12.49 -1.47
CA ASP A 22 3.86 -12.81 -0.33
C ASP A 22 4.08 -11.63 0.62
N GLN A 23 3.72 -10.42 0.21
CA GLN A 23 3.90 -9.23 1.04
C GLN A 23 2.57 -8.65 1.53
N LEU A 24 1.45 -9.13 1.02
CA LEU A 24 0.14 -8.56 1.33
C LEU A 24 -0.21 -8.72 2.81
N SER A 25 0.00 -9.89 3.37
CA SER A 25 -0.28 -10.14 4.79
C SER A 25 0.56 -9.25 5.69
N ARG A 26 1.83 -9.07 5.34
CA ARG A 26 2.73 -8.20 6.10
C ARG A 26 2.27 -6.75 6.03
N ALA A 27 1.84 -6.31 4.85
CA ALA A 27 1.34 -4.95 4.69
C ALA A 27 0.09 -4.72 5.54
N LEU A 28 -0.81 -5.70 5.61
CA LEU A 28 -1.99 -5.62 6.46
C LEU A 28 -1.62 -5.54 7.94
N ALA A 29 -0.63 -6.33 8.37
CA ALA A 29 -0.18 -6.32 9.75
C ALA A 29 0.48 -4.99 10.14
N GLN A 30 1.09 -4.31 9.18
CA GLN A 30 1.79 -3.06 9.40
C GLN A 30 1.04 -1.84 8.88
N HIS A 31 -0.27 -1.96 8.71
CA HIS A 31 -1.05 -0.90 8.05
C HIS A 31 -0.95 0.46 8.78
N ASP A 32 -0.89 0.47 10.10
CA ASP A 32 -0.78 1.73 10.84
C ASP A 32 0.49 2.49 10.49
N GLU A 33 1.60 1.78 10.34
CA GLU A 33 2.87 2.39 9.97
C GLU A 33 2.85 2.92 8.55
N ILE A 34 2.23 2.18 7.66
CA ILE A 34 2.11 2.58 6.25
C ILE A 34 1.24 3.82 6.13
N VAL A 35 0.11 3.86 6.83
CA VAL A 35 -0.76 5.01 6.83
C VAL A 35 -0.03 6.23 7.38
N ALA A 36 0.68 6.07 8.49
CA ALA A 36 1.43 7.18 9.09
C ALA A 36 2.48 7.76 8.13
N ALA A 37 3.11 6.90 7.34
CA ALA A 37 4.13 7.33 6.39
C ALA A 37 3.55 8.09 5.20
N LEU A 38 2.36 7.71 4.74
CA LEU A 38 1.77 8.26 3.51
C LEU A 38 0.72 9.33 3.73
N LYS A 39 0.06 9.34 4.85
CA LYS A 39 -1.07 10.23 5.11
C LYS A 39 -0.72 11.71 4.93
N PRO A 40 0.47 12.19 5.31
CA PRO A 40 0.79 13.61 5.11
C PRO A 40 0.71 14.05 3.64
N ASP A 41 0.96 13.16 2.70
CA ASP A 41 1.01 13.47 1.28
C ASP A 41 -0.25 13.10 0.52
N TYR A 42 -1.11 12.27 1.12
CA TYR A 42 -2.30 11.73 0.44
C TYR A 42 -3.53 11.88 1.31
N ARG A 43 -4.66 12.05 0.66
CA ARG A 43 -5.94 12.21 1.34
C ARG A 43 -6.34 10.96 2.11
N ALA A 44 -6.08 9.80 1.52
CA ALA A 44 -6.35 8.50 2.13
C ALA A 44 -5.38 7.48 1.58
N VAL A 45 -5.18 6.41 2.31
CA VAL A 45 -4.34 5.29 1.88
C VAL A 45 -5.24 4.08 1.71
N LEU A 46 -5.26 3.54 0.51
CA LEU A 46 -6.10 2.40 0.14
C LEU A 46 -5.24 1.19 -0.13
N LEU A 47 -5.75 0.02 0.16
CA LEU A 47 -5.05 -1.23 -0.13
C LEU A 47 -5.88 -2.05 -1.12
N ASP A 48 -5.24 -2.45 -2.22
CA ASP A 48 -5.85 -3.36 -3.17
C ASP A 48 -5.74 -4.78 -2.62
N LEU A 49 -6.88 -5.40 -2.40
CA LEU A 49 -6.91 -6.76 -1.85
C LEU A 49 -6.45 -7.81 -2.86
N GLU A 50 -6.50 -7.49 -4.13
CA GLU A 50 -5.96 -8.38 -5.15
C GLU A 50 -4.44 -8.24 -5.19
N ALA A 51 -3.74 -9.36 -5.07
CA ALA A 51 -2.29 -9.34 -5.11
C ALA A 51 -1.79 -8.93 -6.48
N ARG A 52 -0.67 -8.20 -6.49
CA ARG A 52 -0.02 -7.84 -7.73
C ARG A 52 0.66 -9.07 -8.33
N HIS A 53 0.42 -9.31 -9.61
CA HIS A 53 1.10 -10.37 -10.33
C HIS A 53 2.37 -9.81 -10.98
N ALA A 54 3.46 -10.51 -10.72
CA ALA A 54 4.74 -10.12 -11.28
C ALA A 54 4.82 -10.42 -12.77
#